data_176897ee70c7a8473db87dcbf194218d
#
_entry.id   176897ee70c7a8473db87dcbf194218d
#
_cell.length_a   1.000
_cell.length_b   1.000
_cell.length_c   1.000
_cell.angle_alpha   90.00
_cell.angle_beta   90.00
_cell.angle_gamma   90.00
#
_symmetry.space_group_name_H-M   'P 1'
#
loop_
_entity.id
_entity.type
_entity.pdbx_description
1 polymer ?
#
loop_
_entity_poly.entity_id
_entity_poly.type
_entity_poly.pdbx_seq_one_letter_code
_entity_poly.pdbx_strand_id
1 'polypeptide(L)'
;LNILDGVTSTAAELNILDGVTSTAAELNILDGVTSTAAELNLVDGITAGTVAASLAVIVDSNKDITGFGTITAATNVTVSSDIRLKSNIERISGALGKVQQMRGVYFDRHNVENKRSVGVIAQEIQEIMPEVVVTDDTEDKYLSVAYGNLVGVLIEAVKELSYKVEKLREETTTITFEG
;
A
#
# COMPACT_ATOMS: atom_id res chain seq x y z
N LEU A 1 62.51 -19.18 -17.03
CA LEU A 1 61.72 -18.54 -15.96
C LEU A 1 60.39 -19.28 -15.83
N ASN A 2 60.15 -19.93 -14.69
CA ASN A 2 58.89 -20.61 -14.45
C ASN A 2 57.88 -19.56 -13.96
N ILE A 3 56.91 -19.22 -14.83
CA ILE A 3 55.87 -18.20 -14.55
C ILE A 3 54.95 -18.63 -13.38
N LEU A 4 54.91 -19.94 -13.11
CA LEU A 4 54.11 -20.52 -12.02
C LEU A 4 54.91 -20.80 -10.73
N ASP A 5 56.12 -20.26 -10.60
CA ASP A 5 56.92 -20.40 -9.39
C ASP A 5 56.21 -19.74 -8.22
N GLY A 6 55.99 -20.51 -7.13
CA GLY A 6 55.23 -20.08 -5.96
C GLY A 6 53.72 -20.29 -6.02
N VAL A 7 53.17 -20.76 -7.15
CA VAL A 7 51.75 -21.16 -7.23
C VAL A 7 51.54 -22.48 -6.49
N THR A 8 50.67 -22.46 -5.49
CA THR A 8 50.27 -23.67 -4.73
C THR A 8 49.00 -24.31 -5.22
N SER A 9 48.24 -23.63 -6.11
CA SER A 9 47.04 -24.18 -6.72
C SER A 9 47.35 -25.27 -7.75
N THR A 10 46.55 -26.30 -7.77
CA THR A 10 46.65 -27.39 -8.75
C THR A 10 46.23 -26.91 -10.15
N ALA A 11 46.65 -27.63 -11.19
CA ALA A 11 46.22 -27.34 -12.57
C ALA A 11 44.69 -27.40 -12.72
N ALA A 12 44.00 -28.29 -11.99
CA ALA A 12 42.54 -28.38 -12.00
C ALA A 12 41.88 -27.12 -11.40
N GLU A 13 42.41 -26.63 -10.30
CA GLU A 13 41.90 -25.39 -9.67
C GLU A 13 42.15 -24.14 -10.54
N LEU A 14 43.28 -24.06 -11.23
CA LEU A 14 43.58 -22.99 -12.17
C LEU A 14 42.65 -23.05 -13.39
N ASN A 15 42.34 -24.26 -13.90
CA ASN A 15 41.47 -24.46 -15.05
C ASN A 15 40.01 -24.06 -14.73
N ILE A 16 39.55 -24.13 -13.48
CA ILE A 16 38.21 -23.65 -13.07
C ILE A 16 38.11 -22.12 -13.26
N LEU A 17 39.22 -21.40 -13.17
CA LEU A 17 39.28 -19.96 -13.33
C LEU A 17 39.55 -19.52 -14.79
N ASP A 18 39.73 -20.48 -15.71
CA ASP A 18 39.93 -20.15 -17.13
C ASP A 18 38.71 -19.42 -17.70
N GLY A 19 38.95 -18.25 -18.29
CA GLY A 19 37.89 -17.36 -18.78
C GLY A 19 37.20 -16.46 -17.73
N VAL A 20 37.55 -16.58 -16.45
CA VAL A 20 37.04 -15.67 -15.39
C VAL A 20 37.76 -14.33 -15.52
N THR A 21 36.99 -13.27 -15.76
CA THR A 21 37.48 -11.89 -15.83
C THR A 21 37.28 -11.11 -14.53
N SER A 22 36.50 -11.66 -13.60
CA SER A 22 36.25 -11.07 -12.28
C SER A 22 37.50 -11.18 -11.38
N THR A 23 37.74 -10.15 -10.59
CA THR A 23 38.80 -10.14 -9.58
C THR A 23 38.46 -11.08 -8.41
N ALA A 24 39.45 -11.47 -7.63
CA ALA A 24 39.22 -12.28 -6.43
C ALA A 24 38.28 -11.58 -5.41
N ALA A 25 38.33 -10.25 -5.31
CA ALA A 25 37.43 -9.49 -4.45
C ALA A 25 35.97 -9.58 -4.92
N GLU A 26 35.73 -9.48 -6.22
CA GLU A 26 34.39 -9.61 -6.81
C GLU A 26 33.84 -11.05 -6.67
N LEU A 27 34.68 -12.07 -6.82
CA LEU A 27 34.29 -13.45 -6.60
C LEU A 27 33.95 -13.72 -5.12
N ASN A 28 34.72 -13.14 -4.20
CA ASN A 28 34.49 -13.29 -2.76
C ASN A 28 33.19 -12.65 -2.28
N ILE A 29 32.63 -11.66 -3.00
CA ILE A 29 31.29 -11.09 -2.73
C ILE A 29 30.20 -12.17 -2.90
N LEU A 30 30.43 -13.14 -3.79
CA LEU A 30 29.49 -14.21 -4.07
C LEU A 30 29.70 -15.45 -3.18
N ASP A 31 30.69 -15.43 -2.28
CA ASP A 31 30.92 -16.54 -1.35
C ASP A 31 29.70 -16.74 -0.44
N GLY A 32 29.19 -18.00 -0.43
CA GLY A 32 27.96 -18.36 0.29
C GLY A 32 26.65 -18.02 -0.43
N VAL A 33 26.68 -17.36 -1.60
CA VAL A 33 25.46 -17.16 -2.41
C VAL A 33 25.04 -18.48 -3.05
N THR A 34 23.82 -18.92 -2.71
CA THR A 34 23.21 -20.14 -3.28
C THR A 34 22.23 -19.84 -4.40
N SER A 35 21.88 -18.55 -4.63
CA SER A 35 20.97 -18.12 -5.69
C SER A 35 21.59 -18.31 -7.07
N THR A 36 20.79 -18.73 -8.03
CA THR A 36 21.18 -18.79 -9.44
C THR A 36 21.33 -17.40 -10.05
N ALA A 37 22.02 -17.27 -11.16
CA ALA A 37 22.12 -16.01 -11.90
C ALA A 37 20.73 -15.47 -12.31
N ALA A 38 19.77 -16.35 -12.65
CA ALA A 38 18.40 -15.95 -12.99
C ALA A 38 17.67 -15.31 -11.79
N GLU A 39 17.86 -15.87 -10.58
CA GLU A 39 17.26 -15.32 -9.34
C GLU A 39 17.94 -14.02 -8.92
N LEU A 40 19.25 -13.91 -9.08
CA LEU A 40 19.98 -12.64 -8.82
C LEU A 40 19.53 -11.53 -9.78
N ASN A 41 19.25 -11.87 -11.04
CA ASN A 41 18.77 -10.90 -12.02
C ASN A 41 17.36 -10.35 -11.70
N LEU A 42 16.59 -10.96 -10.79
CA LEU A 42 15.31 -10.41 -10.33
C LEU A 42 15.50 -9.13 -9.52
N VAL A 43 16.69 -8.85 -9.01
CA VAL A 43 17.00 -7.61 -8.27
C VAL A 43 17.73 -6.59 -9.12
N ASP A 44 18.05 -6.90 -10.37
CA ASP A 44 18.70 -5.95 -11.28
C ASP A 44 17.72 -4.88 -11.75
N GLY A 45 18.12 -3.62 -11.66
CA GLY A 45 17.33 -2.47 -12.11
C GLY A 45 16.09 -2.18 -11.28
N ILE A 46 15.92 -2.79 -10.09
CA ILE A 46 14.80 -2.49 -9.21
C ILE A 46 14.94 -1.10 -8.57
N THR A 47 13.78 -0.46 -8.38
CA THR A 47 13.66 0.79 -7.63
C THR A 47 12.94 0.49 -6.31
N ALA A 48 13.54 0.85 -5.17
CA ALA A 48 12.93 0.66 -3.87
C ALA A 48 11.56 1.34 -3.78
N GLY A 49 10.59 0.65 -3.21
CA GLY A 49 9.23 1.15 -3.09
C GLY A 49 8.36 1.03 -4.34
N THR A 50 8.91 0.58 -5.47
CA THR A 50 8.17 0.46 -6.75
C THR A 50 8.07 -0.98 -7.21
N VAL A 51 6.88 -1.39 -7.68
CA VAL A 51 6.64 -2.70 -8.27
C VAL A 51 6.87 -2.65 -9.78
N ALA A 52 7.71 -3.55 -10.29
CA ALA A 52 7.89 -3.75 -11.72
C ALA A 52 7.67 -5.22 -12.10
N ALA A 53 7.20 -5.45 -13.32
CA ALA A 53 6.95 -6.81 -13.81
C ALA A 53 8.24 -7.63 -13.84
N SER A 54 8.17 -8.89 -13.43
CA SER A 54 9.27 -9.86 -13.44
C SER A 54 10.49 -9.50 -12.60
N LEU A 55 10.36 -8.54 -11.67
CA LEU A 55 11.41 -8.16 -10.73
C LEU A 55 10.98 -8.43 -9.28
N ALA A 56 11.96 -8.56 -8.40
CA ALA A 56 11.72 -8.60 -6.97
C ALA A 56 11.18 -7.25 -6.47
N VAL A 57 10.42 -7.29 -5.38
CA VAL A 57 9.90 -6.08 -4.75
C VAL A 57 10.66 -5.82 -3.47
N ILE A 58 11.26 -4.65 -3.37
CA ILE A 58 11.88 -4.15 -2.14
C ILE A 58 11.15 -2.88 -1.69
N VAL A 59 10.98 -2.75 -0.38
CA VAL A 59 10.40 -1.54 0.23
C VAL A 59 11.36 -0.37 0.15
N ASP A 60 10.85 0.85 0.19
CA ASP A 60 11.65 2.06 0.34
C ASP A 60 12.12 2.28 1.80
N SER A 61 12.75 3.41 2.09
CA SER A 61 13.23 3.78 3.44
C SER A 61 12.09 3.93 4.46
N ASN A 62 10.87 4.22 4.03
CA ASN A 62 9.67 4.32 4.86
C ASN A 62 8.96 2.98 5.04
N LYS A 63 9.43 1.92 4.35
CA LYS A 63 8.81 0.60 4.24
C LYS A 63 7.54 0.61 3.39
N ASP A 64 7.43 1.55 2.46
CA ASP A 64 6.31 1.68 1.55
C ASP A 64 6.57 0.96 0.22
N ILE A 65 5.51 0.56 -0.44
CA ILE A 65 5.50 -0.05 -1.77
C ILE A 65 4.36 0.57 -2.58
N THR A 66 4.66 1.00 -3.80
CA THR A 66 3.69 1.58 -4.75
C THR A 66 3.67 0.81 -6.08
N GLY A 67 2.69 1.08 -6.92
CA GLY A 67 2.64 0.56 -8.30
C GLY A 67 1.99 -0.81 -8.45
N PHE A 68 1.30 -1.32 -7.43
CA PHE A 68 0.49 -2.53 -7.61
C PHE A 68 -0.74 -2.27 -8.47
N GLY A 69 -0.96 -3.07 -9.51
CA GLY A 69 -2.22 -3.05 -10.26
C GLY A 69 -3.40 -3.59 -9.45
N THR A 70 -3.19 -4.72 -8.76
CA THR A 70 -4.18 -5.35 -7.86
C THR A 70 -3.45 -6.08 -6.76
N ILE A 71 -3.95 -5.95 -5.52
CA ILE A 71 -3.50 -6.76 -4.38
C ILE A 71 -4.66 -7.63 -3.93
N THR A 72 -4.48 -8.96 -3.99
CA THR A 72 -5.46 -9.92 -3.49
C THR A 72 -4.88 -10.64 -2.29
N ALA A 73 -5.47 -10.42 -1.10
CA ALA A 73 -5.13 -11.16 0.09
C ALA A 73 -6.03 -12.39 0.23
N ALA A 74 -5.45 -13.57 0.50
CA ALA A 74 -6.23 -14.81 0.67
C ALA A 74 -7.10 -14.78 1.93
N THR A 75 -6.73 -13.98 2.93
CA THR A 75 -7.48 -13.85 4.20
C THR A 75 -7.79 -12.40 4.52
N ASN A 76 -6.84 -11.65 5.07
CA ASN A 76 -7.08 -10.30 5.59
C ASN A 76 -5.93 -9.34 5.20
N VAL A 77 -6.28 -8.07 4.98
CA VAL A 77 -5.35 -6.95 5.07
C VAL A 77 -5.65 -6.24 6.39
N THR A 78 -4.69 -6.26 7.33
CA THR A 78 -4.85 -5.68 8.66
C THR A 78 -4.04 -4.41 8.81
N VAL A 79 -4.62 -3.41 9.48
CA VAL A 79 -3.94 -2.15 9.81
C VAL A 79 -3.85 -2.04 11.32
N SER A 80 -2.67 -1.71 11.85
CA SER A 80 -2.46 -1.50 13.29
C SER A 80 -3.37 -0.40 13.82
N SER A 81 -4.14 -0.71 14.88
CA SER A 81 -5.11 0.22 15.48
C SER A 81 -5.05 0.25 17.01
N ASP A 82 -3.92 -0.17 17.59
CA ASP A 82 -3.70 -0.18 19.03
C ASP A 82 -3.71 1.25 19.60
N ILE A 83 -4.36 1.44 20.74
CA ILE A 83 -4.46 2.74 21.42
C ILE A 83 -3.09 3.33 21.78
N ARG A 84 -2.10 2.47 22.05
CA ARG A 84 -0.72 2.89 22.39
C ARG A 84 0.01 3.58 21.24
N LEU A 85 -0.49 3.44 20.01
CA LEU A 85 0.05 4.07 18.81
C LEU A 85 -0.68 5.35 18.44
N LYS A 86 -1.63 5.82 19.28
CA LYS A 86 -2.51 6.94 18.98
C LYS A 86 -2.44 8.01 20.07
N SER A 87 -2.58 9.26 19.67
CA SER A 87 -2.70 10.41 20.56
C SER A 87 -3.85 11.31 20.10
N ASN A 88 -4.28 12.25 20.94
CA ASN A 88 -5.33 13.22 20.63
C ASN A 88 -6.61 12.56 20.10
N ILE A 89 -7.05 11.50 20.79
CA ILE A 89 -8.21 10.72 20.38
C ILE A 89 -9.47 11.53 20.67
N GLU A 90 -10.18 11.90 19.61
CA GLU A 90 -11.43 12.64 19.68
C GLU A 90 -12.53 11.89 18.92
N ARG A 91 -13.77 12.10 19.35
CA ARG A 91 -14.93 11.57 18.67
C ARG A 91 -15.22 12.38 17.41
N ILE A 92 -15.53 11.71 16.32
CA ILE A 92 -15.94 12.37 15.07
C ILE A 92 -17.32 12.99 15.27
N SER A 93 -17.43 14.30 15.23
CA SER A 93 -18.68 15.05 15.36
C SER A 93 -19.23 15.40 13.98
N GLY A 94 -20.58 15.51 13.89
CA GLY A 94 -21.28 15.86 12.65
C GLY A 94 -21.07 14.82 11.53
N ALA A 95 -20.86 13.58 11.91
CA ALA A 95 -20.51 12.49 10.99
C ALA A 95 -21.61 12.24 9.95
N LEU A 96 -22.88 12.28 10.33
CA LEU A 96 -23.99 12.12 9.40
C LEU A 96 -23.99 13.23 8.34
N GLY A 97 -23.76 14.48 8.75
CA GLY A 97 -23.70 15.61 7.81
C GLY A 97 -22.51 15.51 6.85
N LYS A 98 -21.35 14.99 7.30
CA LYS A 98 -20.20 14.71 6.43
C LYS A 98 -20.55 13.62 5.41
N VAL A 99 -21.12 12.50 5.84
CA VAL A 99 -21.50 11.40 4.94
C VAL A 99 -22.55 11.84 3.92
N GLN A 100 -23.50 12.68 4.30
CA GLN A 100 -24.51 13.21 3.37
C GLN A 100 -23.94 14.12 2.27
N GLN A 101 -22.78 14.72 2.48
CA GLN A 101 -22.05 15.50 1.49
C GLN A 101 -21.21 14.63 0.55
N MET A 102 -20.84 13.42 0.97
CA MET A 102 -20.07 12.49 0.16
C MET A 102 -20.93 11.89 -0.96
N ARG A 103 -20.32 11.71 -2.12
CA ARG A 103 -20.99 11.15 -3.29
C ARG A 103 -20.36 9.82 -3.69
N GLY A 104 -21.13 8.74 -3.65
CA GLY A 104 -20.77 7.48 -4.28
C GLY A 104 -20.99 7.53 -5.79
N VAL A 105 -20.03 7.08 -6.56
CA VAL A 105 -20.07 7.14 -8.03
C VAL A 105 -19.67 5.83 -8.68
N TYR A 106 -20.21 5.58 -9.88
CA TYR A 106 -19.64 4.62 -10.82
C TYR A 106 -18.69 5.36 -11.76
N PHE A 107 -17.57 4.75 -12.08
CA PHE A 107 -16.59 5.33 -12.99
C PHE A 107 -15.84 4.25 -13.79
N ASP A 108 -15.25 4.66 -14.89
CA ASP A 108 -14.31 3.85 -15.66
C ASP A 108 -12.90 4.43 -15.49
N ARG A 109 -11.90 3.57 -15.31
CA ARG A 109 -10.51 3.99 -15.21
C ARG A 109 -9.90 4.06 -16.59
N HIS A 110 -9.19 5.15 -16.91
CA HIS A 110 -8.55 5.34 -18.21
C HIS A 110 -7.46 4.29 -18.52
N ASN A 111 -6.87 3.70 -17.48
CA ASN A 111 -5.77 2.72 -17.60
C ASN A 111 -6.24 1.25 -17.48
N VAL A 112 -7.54 1.00 -17.42
CA VAL A 112 -8.11 -0.35 -17.29
C VAL A 112 -9.30 -0.47 -18.26
N GLU A 113 -9.15 -1.28 -19.30
CA GLU A 113 -10.20 -1.47 -20.29
C GLU A 113 -11.39 -2.26 -19.73
N ASN A 114 -12.60 -1.83 -20.09
CA ASN A 114 -13.88 -2.54 -19.92
C ASN A 114 -14.23 -2.94 -18.47
N LYS A 115 -13.74 -2.24 -17.46
CA LYS A 115 -14.06 -2.50 -16.05
C LYS A 115 -14.66 -1.27 -15.37
N ARG A 116 -15.99 -1.24 -15.31
CA ARG A 116 -16.70 -0.25 -14.50
C ARG A 116 -16.43 -0.48 -13.01
N SER A 117 -16.09 0.57 -12.32
CA SER A 117 -15.73 0.58 -10.89
C SER A 117 -16.73 1.42 -10.10
N VAL A 118 -16.75 1.24 -8.79
CA VAL A 118 -17.55 2.03 -7.86
C VAL A 118 -16.64 2.59 -6.76
N GLY A 119 -16.90 3.80 -6.32
CA GLY A 119 -16.14 4.43 -5.25
C GLY A 119 -16.53 5.89 -5.05
N VAL A 120 -15.59 6.67 -4.57
CA VAL A 120 -15.71 8.12 -4.36
C VAL A 120 -14.63 8.86 -5.15
N ILE A 121 -14.79 10.17 -5.30
CA ILE A 121 -13.79 11.05 -5.93
C ILE A 121 -12.92 11.68 -4.82
N ALA A 122 -11.62 11.46 -4.89
CA ALA A 122 -10.69 11.87 -3.83
C ALA A 122 -10.72 13.38 -3.58
N GLN A 123 -10.84 14.20 -4.62
CA GLN A 123 -10.94 15.65 -4.52
C GLN A 123 -12.20 16.09 -3.76
N GLU A 124 -13.34 15.43 -3.97
CA GLU A 124 -14.59 15.72 -3.25
C GLU A 124 -14.48 15.31 -1.77
N ILE A 125 -13.85 14.18 -1.50
CA ILE A 125 -13.61 13.71 -0.13
C ILE A 125 -12.63 14.64 0.60
N GLN A 126 -11.62 15.17 -0.09
CA GLN A 126 -10.64 16.07 0.50
C GLN A 126 -11.26 17.35 1.07
N GLU A 127 -12.31 17.87 0.46
CA GLU A 127 -13.04 19.05 0.94
C GLU A 127 -13.85 18.76 2.20
N ILE A 128 -14.29 17.52 2.41
CA ILE A 128 -15.16 17.11 3.53
C ILE A 128 -14.34 16.52 4.69
N MET A 129 -13.34 15.71 4.37
CA MET A 129 -12.54 14.92 5.31
C MET A 129 -11.12 14.67 4.78
N PRO A 130 -10.25 15.69 4.79
CA PRO A 130 -8.90 15.58 4.23
C PRO A 130 -8.04 14.49 4.90
N GLU A 131 -8.36 14.09 6.14
CA GLU A 131 -7.61 13.10 6.91
C GLU A 131 -7.65 11.69 6.31
N VAL A 132 -8.55 11.42 5.38
CA VAL A 132 -8.63 10.12 4.68
C VAL A 132 -8.10 10.19 3.26
N VAL A 133 -7.54 11.31 2.84
CA VAL A 133 -6.97 11.52 1.51
C VAL A 133 -5.46 11.58 1.60
N VAL A 134 -4.80 10.80 0.76
CA VAL A 134 -3.34 10.75 0.66
C VAL A 134 -2.95 11.26 -0.73
N THR A 135 -1.99 12.17 -0.77
CA THR A 135 -1.35 12.64 -2.01
C THR A 135 -0.10 11.80 -2.25
N ASP A 136 0.09 11.26 -3.44
CA ASP A 136 1.32 10.57 -3.77
C ASP A 136 2.51 11.55 -3.96
N ASP A 137 3.72 11.01 -3.94
CA ASP A 137 4.95 11.80 -4.12
C ASP A 137 5.38 11.91 -5.58
N THR A 138 4.55 11.43 -6.52
CA THR A 138 4.82 11.54 -7.96
C THR A 138 4.69 12.99 -8.44
N GLU A 139 5.20 13.27 -9.64
CA GLU A 139 5.10 14.60 -10.26
C GLU A 139 3.63 15.01 -10.47
N ASP A 140 2.77 14.06 -10.80
CA ASP A 140 1.33 14.28 -11.06
C ASP A 140 0.50 14.54 -9.80
N LYS A 141 1.03 14.22 -8.60
CA LYS A 141 0.35 14.44 -7.31
C LYS A 141 -1.06 13.82 -7.26
N TYR A 142 -1.21 12.58 -7.73
CA TYR A 142 -2.49 11.90 -7.67
C TYR A 142 -2.99 11.74 -6.23
N LEU A 143 -4.30 11.92 -6.06
CA LEU A 143 -4.95 11.73 -4.76
C LEU A 143 -5.51 10.30 -4.64
N SER A 144 -5.35 9.73 -3.47
CA SER A 144 -5.86 8.41 -3.09
C SER A 144 -6.73 8.51 -1.83
N VAL A 145 -7.71 7.62 -1.68
CA VAL A 145 -8.58 7.56 -0.52
C VAL A 145 -8.25 6.32 0.31
N ALA A 146 -7.97 6.53 1.59
CA ALA A 146 -7.83 5.45 2.57
C ALA A 146 -9.22 4.92 2.96
N TYR A 147 -9.83 4.11 2.11
CA TYR A 147 -11.21 3.62 2.26
C TYR A 147 -11.48 2.97 3.62
N GLY A 148 -10.52 2.24 4.19
CA GLY A 148 -10.65 1.64 5.52
C GLY A 148 -10.89 2.67 6.63
N ASN A 149 -10.38 3.88 6.48
CA ASN A 149 -10.53 4.95 7.48
C ASN A 149 -11.93 5.57 7.46
N LEU A 150 -12.69 5.43 6.36
CA LEU A 150 -14.08 5.87 6.28
C LEU A 150 -15.00 5.10 7.25
N VAL A 151 -14.60 3.92 7.71
CA VAL A 151 -15.37 3.12 8.69
C VAL A 151 -15.63 3.93 9.96
N GLY A 152 -14.67 4.70 10.44
CA GLY A 152 -14.83 5.53 11.64
C GLY A 152 -15.96 6.56 11.51
N VAL A 153 -16.00 7.29 10.39
CA VAL A 153 -17.07 8.27 10.15
C VAL A 153 -18.42 7.61 9.91
N LEU A 154 -18.45 6.46 9.24
CA LEU A 154 -19.69 5.71 9.03
C LEU A 154 -20.28 5.19 10.34
N ILE A 155 -19.46 4.72 11.28
CA ILE A 155 -19.91 4.30 12.61
C ILE A 155 -20.60 5.45 13.34
N GLU A 156 -19.99 6.63 13.39
CA GLU A 156 -20.58 7.77 14.08
C GLU A 156 -21.80 8.34 13.32
N ALA A 157 -21.80 8.32 11.98
CA ALA A 157 -22.95 8.73 11.18
C ALA A 157 -24.18 7.82 11.43
N VAL A 158 -23.98 6.50 11.52
CA VAL A 158 -25.06 5.56 11.85
C VAL A 158 -25.61 5.82 13.23
N LYS A 159 -24.76 6.09 14.25
CA LYS A 159 -25.20 6.44 15.59
C LYS A 159 -26.02 7.73 15.62
N GLU A 160 -25.57 8.78 14.93
CA GLU A 160 -26.28 10.04 14.81
C GLU A 160 -27.65 9.86 14.12
N LEU A 161 -27.70 9.04 13.07
CA LEU A 161 -28.94 8.71 12.37
C LEU A 161 -29.90 7.91 13.27
N SER A 162 -29.41 6.90 13.98
CA SER A 162 -30.19 6.10 14.93
C SER A 162 -30.84 6.98 15.99
N TYR A 163 -30.06 7.89 16.57
CA TYR A 163 -30.56 8.85 17.55
C TYR A 163 -31.68 9.76 16.99
N LYS A 164 -31.52 10.26 15.76
CA LYS A 164 -32.55 11.09 15.10
C LYS A 164 -33.84 10.30 14.85
N VAL A 165 -33.72 9.03 14.44
CA VAL A 165 -34.88 8.16 14.22
C VAL A 165 -35.62 7.91 15.52
N GLU A 166 -34.92 7.62 16.61
CA GLU A 166 -35.52 7.41 17.94
C GLU A 166 -36.28 8.65 18.41
N LYS A 167 -35.69 9.84 18.29
CA LYS A 167 -36.36 11.10 18.61
C LYS A 167 -37.66 11.29 17.82
N LEU A 168 -37.62 11.11 16.52
CA LEU A 168 -38.81 11.22 15.66
C LEU A 168 -39.91 10.23 16.06
N ARG A 169 -39.55 9.02 16.47
CA ARG A 169 -40.52 8.02 16.97
C ARG A 169 -41.17 8.44 18.27
N GLU A 170 -40.40 8.97 19.22
CA GLU A 170 -40.90 9.49 20.49
C GLU A 170 -41.89 10.64 20.25
N GLU A 171 -41.51 11.64 19.44
CA GLU A 171 -42.36 12.77 19.08
C GLU A 171 -43.67 12.33 18.41
N THR A 172 -43.59 11.36 17.48
CA THR A 172 -44.78 10.82 16.81
C THR A 172 -45.72 10.09 17.78
N THR A 173 -45.14 9.36 18.73
CA THR A 173 -45.93 8.60 19.74
C THR A 173 -46.65 9.57 20.68
N THR A 174 -46.03 10.68 21.09
CA THR A 174 -46.62 11.69 21.96
C THR A 174 -47.83 12.36 21.30
N ILE A 175 -47.74 12.73 20.01
CA ILE A 175 -48.83 13.34 19.25
C ILE A 175 -50.05 12.43 19.16
N THR A 176 -49.86 11.10 19.10
CA THR A 176 -50.98 10.13 18.93
C THR A 176 -51.75 9.94 20.25
N PHE A 177 -51.22 10.33 21.42
CA PHE A 177 -51.90 10.23 22.70
C PHE A 177 -52.59 11.51 23.15
N GLU A 178 -52.37 12.66 22.50
CA GLU A 178 -53.01 13.93 22.79
C GLU A 178 -54.23 14.25 21.86
N GLY A 179 -54.57 13.41 20.94
CA GLY A 179 -55.71 13.49 20.05
C GLY A 179 -56.78 12.47 20.37
#